data_cedbf4e7f980248e4161b3972b03bced
#
_entry.id   cedbf4e7f980248e4161b3972b03bced
#
_cell.length_a   1.000
_cell.length_b   1.000
_cell.length_c   1.000
_cell.angle_alpha   90.00
_cell.angle_beta   90.00
_cell.angle_gamma   90.00
#
_symmetry.space_group_name_H-M   'P 1'
#
loop_
_entity.id
_entity.type
_entity.pdbx_description
1 polymer ?
#
loop_
_entity_poly.entity_id
_entity_poly.type
_entity_poly.pdbx_seq_one_letter_code
_entity_poly.pdbx_strand_id
1 'polypeptide(L)' 'MIGPTGAVRVMVATKPVDFRKGAEGLAALVRETMRADPFDGAIYVFRAKRADRIKLVYWDGTGVCLFAKRLEDGEFRWPK' A
#
# COMPACT_ATOMS: atom_id res chain seq x y z
N MET A 1 -3.76 8.00 -15.85
CA MET A 1 -2.36 7.92 -16.29
C MET A 1 -1.53 8.94 -15.53
N ILE A 2 -0.38 8.51 -15.13
CA ILE A 2 0.55 9.41 -14.50
C ILE A 2 1.28 10.16 -15.60
N GLY A 3 1.07 11.45 -15.68
CA GLY A 3 1.77 12.25 -16.66
C GLY A 3 3.23 12.47 -16.25
N PRO A 4 4.05 12.96 -17.15
CA PRO A 4 5.47 13.19 -16.85
C PRO A 4 5.69 14.22 -15.75
N THR A 5 4.70 15.05 -15.47
CA THR A 5 4.75 16.02 -14.39
C THR A 5 4.16 15.48 -13.09
N GLY A 6 3.49 14.33 -13.16
CA GLY A 6 2.83 13.73 -12.01
C GLY A 6 3.68 12.66 -11.39
N ALA A 7 4.60 13.05 -10.54
CA ALA A 7 5.35 12.06 -9.78
C ALA A 7 4.42 11.41 -8.76
N VAL A 8 4.23 10.10 -8.88
CA VAL A 8 3.51 9.34 -7.87
C VAL A 8 4.51 8.93 -6.80
N ARG A 9 4.22 9.33 -5.57
CA ARG A 9 5.01 8.85 -4.44
C ARG A 9 4.53 7.45 -4.07
N VAL A 10 5.48 6.57 -3.85
CA VAL A 10 5.21 5.21 -3.37
C VAL A 10 5.83 5.08 -2.00
N MET A 11 5.00 4.79 -1.01
CA MET A 11 5.42 4.63 0.37
C MET A 11 5.27 3.16 0.74
N VAL A 12 6.36 2.54 1.15
CA VAL A 12 6.40 1.10 1.40
C VAL A 12 6.51 0.86 2.91
N ALA A 13 5.55 0.11 3.45
CA ALA A 13 5.59 -0.30 4.85
C ALA A 13 6.71 -1.33 5.04
N THR A 14 7.56 -1.13 6.02
CA THR A 14 8.69 -2.02 6.25
C THR A 14 8.30 -3.30 6.97
N LYS A 15 7.25 -3.27 7.77
CA LYS A 15 6.80 -4.43 8.53
C LYS A 15 5.59 -5.07 7.87
N PRO A 16 5.42 -6.39 7.99
CA PRO A 16 4.23 -7.04 7.46
C PRO A 16 2.98 -6.61 8.23
N VAL A 17 1.83 -6.76 7.58
CA VAL A 17 0.54 -6.44 8.16
C VAL A 17 -0.35 -7.67 8.19
N ASP A 18 -1.38 -7.60 9.00
CA ASP A 18 -2.44 -8.61 8.99
C ASP A 18 -3.26 -8.42 7.73
N PHE A 19 -3.21 -9.41 6.85
CA PHE A 19 -3.86 -9.31 5.54
C PHE A 19 -5.38 -9.42 5.57
N ARG A 20 -5.96 -9.62 6.75
CA ARG A 20 -7.41 -9.51 6.92
C ARG A 20 -7.88 -8.05 6.93
N LYS A 21 -6.95 -7.09 7.11
CA LYS A 21 -7.28 -5.67 7.09
C LYS A 21 -7.69 -5.24 5.70
N GLY A 22 -8.80 -4.53 5.61
CA GLY A 22 -9.26 -3.91 4.39
C GLY A 22 -8.72 -2.48 4.25
N ALA A 23 -9.30 -1.74 3.31
CA ALA A 23 -8.84 -0.39 3.00
C ALA A 23 -8.83 0.53 4.22
N GLU A 24 -9.89 0.49 5.04
CA GLU A 24 -9.97 1.35 6.22
C GLU A 24 -8.92 1.02 7.26
N GLY A 25 -8.71 -0.28 7.52
CA GLY A 25 -7.69 -0.71 8.47
C GLY A 25 -6.28 -0.35 8.03
N LEU A 26 -6.00 -0.49 6.73
CA LEU A 26 -4.70 -0.12 6.19
C LEU A 26 -4.50 1.40 6.16
N ALA A 27 -5.56 2.17 5.87
CA ALA A 27 -5.50 3.62 5.95
C ALA A 27 -5.18 4.08 7.38
N ALA A 28 -5.78 3.43 8.37
CA ALA A 28 -5.45 3.72 9.77
C ALA A 28 -3.97 3.45 10.08
N LEU A 29 -3.41 2.37 9.53
CA LEU A 29 -1.99 2.09 9.70
C LEU A 29 -1.09 3.15 9.07
N VAL A 30 -1.49 3.70 7.93
CA VAL A 30 -0.75 4.80 7.31
C VAL A 30 -0.65 5.98 8.28
N ARG A 31 -1.77 6.35 8.90
CA ARG A 31 -1.78 7.44 9.88
C ARG A 31 -0.94 7.12 11.11
N GLU A 32 -1.09 5.93 11.64
CA GLU A 32 -0.49 5.54 12.92
C GLU A 32 1.00 5.23 12.80
N THR A 33 1.40 4.50 11.76
CA THR A 33 2.77 4.00 11.66
C THR A 33 3.65 4.81 10.73
N MET A 34 3.09 5.35 9.67
CA MET A 34 3.85 6.17 8.72
C MET A 34 3.68 7.65 8.96
N ARG A 35 2.75 8.03 9.83
CA ARG A 35 2.43 9.42 10.15
C ARG A 35 2.16 10.24 8.90
N ALA A 36 1.44 9.64 7.97
CA ALA A 36 1.11 10.20 6.68
C ALA A 36 -0.40 10.27 6.51
N ASP A 37 -0.83 10.98 5.50
CA ASP A 37 -2.24 11.07 5.15
C ASP A 37 -2.53 10.07 4.02
N PRO A 38 -3.35 9.02 4.28
CA PRO A 38 -3.64 8.02 3.25
C PRO A 38 -4.40 8.58 2.05
N PHE A 39 -4.91 9.80 2.15
CA PHE A 39 -5.66 10.46 1.08
C PHE A 39 -4.84 11.51 0.33
N ASP A 40 -3.52 11.47 0.45
CA ASP A 40 -2.64 12.48 -0.15
C ASP A 40 -2.24 12.17 -1.60
N GLY A 41 -2.77 11.09 -2.16
CA GLY A 41 -2.45 10.67 -3.53
C GLY A 41 -1.24 9.76 -3.65
N ALA A 42 -0.52 9.52 -2.57
CA ALA A 42 0.55 8.52 -2.58
C ALA A 42 -0.02 7.11 -2.60
N ILE A 43 0.74 6.18 -3.16
CA ILE A 43 0.41 4.77 -3.11
C ILE A 43 1.11 4.15 -1.90
N TYR A 44 0.34 3.58 -1.00
CA TYR A 44 0.86 2.93 0.20
C TYR A 44 0.85 1.43 0.01
N VAL A 45 2.02 0.81 0.16
CA VAL A 45 2.24 -0.60 -0.17
C VAL A 45 2.48 -1.40 1.09
N PHE A 46 1.72 -2.46 1.27
CA PHE A 46 1.81 -3.36 2.42
C PHE A 46 2.02 -4.78 1.94
N ARG A 47 2.70 -5.57 2.75
CA ARG A 47 2.94 -6.98 2.45
C ARG A 47 2.41 -7.90 3.54
N ALA A 48 2.07 -9.11 3.14
CA ALA A 48 1.83 -10.19 4.08
C ALA A 48 3.16 -10.68 4.65
N LYS A 49 3.08 -11.45 5.73
CA LYS A 49 4.26 -11.95 6.45
C LYS A 49 5.24 -12.70 5.53
N ARG A 50 4.73 -13.49 4.59
CA ARG A 50 5.58 -14.26 3.66
C ARG A 50 6.05 -13.47 2.46
N ALA A 51 5.60 -12.24 2.30
CA ALA A 51 5.91 -11.40 1.15
C ALA A 51 5.48 -12.01 -0.20
N ASP A 52 4.51 -12.91 -0.20
CA ASP A 52 3.91 -13.46 -1.41
C ASP A 52 2.65 -12.72 -1.82
N ARG A 53 2.18 -11.81 -0.99
CA ARG A 53 0.99 -11.00 -1.24
C ARG A 53 1.26 -9.56 -0.87
N ILE A 54 0.73 -8.65 -1.68
CA ILE A 54 0.78 -7.21 -1.40
C ILE A 54 -0.62 -6.62 -1.50
N LYS A 55 -0.80 -5.52 -0.80
CA LYS A 55 -1.96 -4.65 -0.95
C LYS A 55 -1.48 -3.23 -1.13
N LEU A 56 -2.14 -2.53 -2.05
CA LEU A 56 -1.91 -1.11 -2.28
C LEU A 56 -3.15 -0.35 -1.84
N VAL A 57 -2.95 0.73 -1.09
CA VAL A 57 -4.02 1.63 -0.69
C VAL A 57 -3.69 3.02 -1.21
N TYR A 58 -4.63 3.65 -1.88
CA TYR A 58 -4.42 4.99 -2.42
C TYR A 58 -5.74 5.70 -2.63
N TRP A 59 -5.68 7.02 -2.67
CA TRP A 59 -6.80 7.88 -2.98
C TRP A 59 -6.71 8.29 -4.45
N ASP A 60 -7.78 8.07 -5.21
CA ASP A 60 -7.81 8.33 -6.66
C ASP A 60 -8.46 9.69 -7.01
N GLY A 61 -8.80 10.47 -6.02
CA GLY A 61 -9.51 11.72 -6.20
C GLY A 61 -11.00 11.64 -5.87
N THR A 62 -11.57 10.45 -5.86
CA THR A 62 -12.98 10.24 -5.58
C THR A 62 -13.23 9.21 -4.48
N GLY A 63 -12.25 8.41 -4.15
CA GLY A 63 -12.41 7.38 -3.13
C GLY A 63 -11.12 6.69 -2.78
N VAL A 64 -11.19 5.83 -1.76
CA VAL A 64 -10.09 4.99 -1.34
C VAL A 64 -10.10 3.72 -2.16
N CYS A 65 -8.98 3.44 -2.81
CA CYS A 65 -8.82 2.25 -3.64
C CYS A 65 -7.95 1.22 -2.92
N LEU A 66 -8.29 -0.03 -3.09
CA LEU A 66 -7.52 -1.15 -2.58
C LEU A 66 -7.23 -2.11 -3.73
N PHE A 67 -5.95 -2.37 -3.96
CA PHE A 67 -5.50 -3.37 -4.91
C PHE A 67 -4.77 -4.46 -4.14
N ALA A 68 -5.04 -5.72 -4.47
CA ALA A 68 -4.38 -6.84 -3.82
C ALA A 68 -3.85 -7.80 -4.89
N LYS A 69 -2.66 -8.33 -4.65
CA LYS A 69 -2.05 -9.31 -5.54
C LYS A 69 -1.37 -10.40 -4.73
N ARG A 70 -1.58 -11.65 -5.13
CA ARG A 70 -0.86 -12.80 -4.60
C ARG A 70 -0.05 -13.42 -5.72
N LEU A 71 1.22 -13.66 -5.47
CA LEU A 71 2.07 -14.39 -6.40
C LEU A 71 1.74 -15.86 -6.33
N GLU A 72 1.63 -16.51 -7.49
CA GLU A 72 1.44 -17.96 -7.54
C GLU A 72 2.69 -18.71 -7.12
N ASP A 73 3.86 -18.09 -7.32
CA ASP A 73 5.13 -18.66 -6.95
C ASP A 73 6.09 -17.53 -6.57
N GLY A 74 6.96 -17.81 -5.61
CA GLY A 74 7.97 -16.85 -5.18
C GLY A 74 7.47 -15.81 -4.21
N GLU A 75 8.28 -14.81 -4.03
CA GLU A 75 8.05 -13.74 -3.07
C GLU A 75 8.41 -12.39 -3.69
N PHE A 76 7.75 -11.33 -3.24
CA PHE A 76 8.18 -9.98 -3.54
C PHE A 76 9.46 -9.67 -2.80
N ARG A 77 10.38 -8.96 -3.44
CA ARG A 77 11.55 -8.44 -2.76
C ARG A 77 11.14 -7.17 -2.00
N TRP A 78 11.51 -7.12 -0.74
CA TRP A 78 11.05 -6.03 0.12
C TRP A 78 12.22 -5.22 0.65
N PRO A 79 12.14 -3.89 0.61
CA PRO A 79 13.16 -3.04 1.20
C PRO A 79 13.17 -3.23 2.73
N LYS A 80 14.34 -3.10 3.29
CA LYS A 80 14.52 -3.23 4.73
C LYS A 80 14.40 -1.88 5.43
#